data_e91cd4246efc043ecd6cc43d2f3657ae
#
_entry.id   e91cd4246efc043ecd6cc43d2f3657ae
#
_cell.length_a   1.000
_cell.length_b   1.000
_cell.length_c   1.000
_cell.angle_alpha   90.00
_cell.angle_beta   90.00
_cell.angle_gamma   90.00
#
_symmetry.space_group_name_H-M   'P 1'
#
loop_
_entity.id
_entity.type
_entity.pdbx_description
1 polymer ?
#
loop_
_entity_poly.entity_id
_entity_poly.type
_entity_poly.pdbx_seq_one_letter_code
_entity_poly.pdbx_strand_id
1 'polypeptide(L)'
;AKPSGVVYLTTIQKFAEYVGLLSDRANIICISDEAHRTQTGVEGKIYIDEQGVKTKFGFAKYLRDAFPNATYVGFTGTPIDETISVFGDVVDRYTMKQASDDGITVRIAYEPRLARVLLSEEKIKEIQAYYDHCAEQGSTDYEIERSQREMSQMRQILAHPTRLKLLAQDMISHYDALCAENPSIVKKAMIVCADREIAFALLNEIVAIRPDWGVAKKAENEAALSAKELENLTAIEKIKLVATRNDNDTPALYQACGTKEYRKEL
;
A
#
# COMPACT_ATOMS: atom_id res chain seq x y z
N ALA A 1 -19.74 20.33 27.98
CA ALA A 1 -19.89 20.19 26.52
C ALA A 1 -20.92 21.19 26.01
N LYS A 2 -20.68 21.82 24.86
CA LYS A 2 -21.67 22.73 24.25
C LYS A 2 -22.87 21.93 23.75
N PRO A 3 -24.10 22.45 23.85
CA PRO A 3 -25.31 21.67 23.50
C PRO A 3 -25.49 21.46 22.00
N SER A 4 -24.91 22.29 21.13
CA SER A 4 -24.98 22.18 19.68
C SER A 4 -23.98 23.09 18.96
N GLY A 5 -23.80 22.92 17.65
CA GLY A 5 -23.06 23.84 16.78
C GLY A 5 -21.53 23.77 16.93
N VAL A 6 -20.96 22.63 17.28
CA VAL A 6 -19.52 22.41 17.39
C VAL A 6 -19.10 21.31 16.43
N VAL A 7 -17.99 21.54 15.70
CA VAL A 7 -17.30 20.54 14.88
C VAL A 7 -16.00 20.17 15.56
N TYR A 8 -15.76 18.88 15.73
CA TYR A 8 -14.51 18.33 16.26
C TYR A 8 -13.79 17.59 15.14
N LEU A 9 -12.54 17.96 14.89
CA LEU A 9 -11.63 17.22 13.99
C LEU A 9 -10.68 16.40 14.84
N THR A 10 -10.63 15.10 14.58
CA THR A 10 -9.81 14.16 15.34
C THR A 10 -9.37 12.99 14.48
N THR A 11 -8.40 12.23 14.95
CA THR A 11 -8.02 10.95 14.33
C THR A 11 -8.67 9.80 15.06
N ILE A 12 -9.06 8.74 14.32
CA ILE A 12 -9.75 7.58 14.88
C ILE A 12 -8.91 6.85 15.95
N GLN A 13 -7.57 6.92 15.85
CA GLN A 13 -6.64 6.28 16.78
C GLN A 13 -6.80 6.78 18.24
N LYS A 14 -7.29 8.01 18.42
CA LYS A 14 -7.54 8.54 19.77
C LYS A 14 -8.64 7.81 20.53
N PHE A 15 -9.49 7.05 19.84
CA PHE A 15 -10.51 6.23 20.47
C PHE A 15 -9.99 4.84 20.91
N ALA A 16 -8.78 4.44 20.50
CA ALA A 16 -8.18 3.17 20.91
C ALA A 16 -7.80 3.12 22.40
N GLU A 17 -7.52 4.27 22.99
CA GLU A 17 -7.09 4.40 24.39
C GLU A 17 -8.26 4.64 25.36
N TYR A 18 -9.46 4.90 24.82
CA TYR A 18 -10.63 5.20 25.63
C TYR A 18 -11.62 4.04 25.57
N VAL A 19 -11.97 3.52 26.73
CA VAL A 19 -12.96 2.46 26.87
C VAL A 19 -14.11 3.02 27.71
N GLY A 20 -15.17 3.48 27.05
CA GLY A 20 -16.38 3.91 27.72
C GLY A 20 -17.20 4.97 26.98
N LEU A 21 -18.36 5.29 27.54
CA LEU A 21 -19.34 6.21 27.01
C LEU A 21 -18.84 7.66 27.11
N LEU A 22 -18.71 8.35 25.98
CA LEU A 22 -18.44 9.79 25.93
C LEU A 22 -19.75 10.60 25.90
N SER A 23 -20.74 10.13 25.16
CA SER A 23 -22.05 10.77 25.09
C SER A 23 -23.11 9.80 24.56
N ASP A 24 -24.26 9.83 25.16
CA ASP A 24 -25.49 9.09 24.76
C ASP A 24 -26.41 9.90 23.83
N ARG A 25 -25.98 11.07 23.41
CA ARG A 25 -26.80 12.00 22.60
C ARG A 25 -27.00 11.47 21.19
N ALA A 26 -28.24 11.57 20.68
CA ALA A 26 -28.59 11.18 19.31
C ALA A 26 -28.35 12.30 18.26
N ASN A 27 -28.06 13.53 18.67
CA ASN A 27 -27.79 14.64 17.75
C ASN A 27 -26.28 14.84 17.46
N ILE A 28 -25.55 13.73 17.39
CA ILE A 28 -24.14 13.68 17.00
C ILE A 28 -24.06 13.00 15.64
N ILE A 29 -23.26 13.58 14.73
CA ILE A 29 -22.93 12.98 13.44
C ILE A 29 -21.43 12.70 13.43
N CYS A 30 -21.06 11.44 13.27
CA CYS A 30 -19.68 11.00 13.12
C CYS A 30 -19.40 10.76 11.65
N ILE A 31 -18.53 11.60 11.06
CA ILE A 31 -18.10 11.49 9.67
C ILE A 31 -16.70 10.89 9.65
N SER A 32 -16.54 9.78 8.93
CA SER A 32 -15.28 9.05 8.82
C SER A 32 -14.80 9.04 7.39
N ASP A 33 -13.61 9.59 7.14
CA ASP A 33 -12.91 9.47 5.87
C ASP A 33 -12.06 8.19 5.84
N GLU A 34 -11.81 7.63 4.65
CA GLU A 34 -11.12 6.37 4.44
C GLU A 34 -11.67 5.23 5.32
N ALA A 35 -13.00 5.12 5.37
CA ALA A 35 -13.72 4.26 6.29
C ALA A 35 -13.36 2.76 6.21
N HIS A 36 -12.74 2.32 5.10
CA HIS A 36 -12.27 0.95 4.90
C HIS A 36 -10.97 0.60 5.65
N ARG A 37 -10.17 1.58 6.07
CA ARG A 37 -8.80 1.31 6.57
C ARG A 37 -8.77 0.74 7.98
N THR A 38 -9.14 1.52 8.97
CA THR A 38 -8.95 1.18 10.39
C THR A 38 -10.27 1.10 11.15
N GLN A 39 -11.38 1.29 10.45
CA GLN A 39 -12.71 1.40 11.02
C GLN A 39 -13.52 0.11 10.84
N THR A 40 -12.89 -0.91 10.25
CA THR A 40 -13.40 -2.27 10.15
C THR A 40 -12.93 -3.09 11.36
N GLY A 41 -13.72 -4.05 11.79
CA GLY A 41 -13.37 -4.92 12.91
C GLY A 41 -14.18 -4.58 14.17
N VAL A 42 -15.49 -4.70 14.06
CA VAL A 42 -16.40 -4.73 15.22
C VAL A 42 -16.21 -6.04 15.97
N GLU A 43 -15.76 -7.09 15.29
CA GLU A 43 -15.40 -8.38 15.88
C GLU A 43 -14.01 -8.31 16.52
N GLY A 44 -13.88 -8.83 17.74
CA GLY A 44 -12.62 -8.84 18.47
C GLY A 44 -11.65 -9.87 17.89
N LYS A 45 -10.41 -9.44 17.58
CA LYS A 45 -9.32 -10.37 17.31
C LYS A 45 -8.67 -10.80 18.62
N ILE A 46 -8.65 -12.11 18.86
CA ILE A 46 -7.99 -12.69 20.02
C ILE A 46 -6.50 -12.81 19.71
N TYR A 47 -5.66 -12.34 20.60
CA TYR A 47 -4.21 -12.57 20.56
C TYR A 47 -3.71 -12.97 21.95
N ILE A 48 -2.66 -13.76 21.98
CA ILE A 48 -2.03 -14.22 23.21
C ILE A 48 -0.69 -13.52 23.32
N ASP A 49 -0.47 -12.84 24.44
CA ASP A 49 0.83 -12.28 24.80
C ASP A 49 1.34 -12.90 26.12
N GLU A 50 2.50 -12.47 26.57
CA GLU A 50 3.12 -12.96 27.83
C GLU A 50 2.24 -12.72 29.07
N GLN A 51 1.20 -11.90 28.98
CA GLN A 51 0.26 -11.57 30.06
C GLN A 51 -1.08 -12.31 29.92
N GLY A 52 -1.27 -13.16 28.88
CA GLY A 52 -2.44 -13.98 28.65
C GLY A 52 -3.24 -13.64 27.38
N VAL A 53 -4.46 -14.15 27.31
CA VAL A 53 -5.38 -13.94 26.18
C VAL A 53 -5.98 -12.55 26.23
N LYS A 54 -5.76 -11.76 25.17
CA LYS A 54 -6.34 -10.41 25.00
C LYS A 54 -7.18 -10.34 23.73
N THR A 55 -8.28 -9.61 23.81
CA THR A 55 -9.14 -9.32 22.65
C THR A 55 -8.93 -7.87 22.21
N LYS A 56 -8.48 -7.66 20.99
CA LYS A 56 -8.34 -6.34 20.38
C LYS A 56 -9.46 -6.12 19.38
N PHE A 57 -10.23 -5.08 19.61
CA PHE A 57 -11.27 -4.62 18.68
C PHE A 57 -10.73 -3.57 17.71
N GLY A 58 -11.39 -3.42 16.57
CA GLY A 58 -11.13 -2.31 15.67
C GLY A 58 -11.61 -0.97 16.25
N PHE A 59 -11.08 0.13 15.73
CA PHE A 59 -11.45 1.48 16.20
C PHE A 59 -12.95 1.80 16.04
N ALA A 60 -13.62 1.17 15.07
CA ALA A 60 -15.07 1.33 14.88
C ALA A 60 -15.87 0.93 16.10
N LYS A 61 -15.48 -0.15 16.79
CA LYS A 61 -16.15 -0.58 18.00
C LYS A 61 -15.99 0.46 19.11
N TYR A 62 -14.79 0.92 19.37
CA TYR A 62 -14.55 1.92 20.42
C TYR A 62 -15.27 3.24 20.15
N LEU A 63 -15.33 3.66 18.89
CA LEU A 63 -16.07 4.86 18.49
C LEU A 63 -17.58 4.67 18.70
N ARG A 64 -18.13 3.51 18.38
CA ARG A 64 -19.55 3.20 18.61
C ARG A 64 -19.90 3.07 20.09
N ASP A 65 -19.01 2.48 20.89
CA ASP A 65 -19.17 2.39 22.33
C ASP A 65 -19.12 3.80 22.98
N ALA A 66 -18.32 4.70 22.43
CA ALA A 66 -18.23 6.09 22.90
C ALA A 66 -19.46 6.94 22.56
N PHE A 67 -20.14 6.68 21.43
CA PHE A 67 -21.29 7.43 20.93
C PHE A 67 -22.38 6.48 20.38
N PRO A 68 -23.05 5.68 21.21
CA PRO A 68 -23.94 4.60 20.75
C PRO A 68 -25.14 5.08 19.95
N ASN A 69 -25.59 6.31 20.16
CA ASN A 69 -26.78 6.89 19.53
C ASN A 69 -26.43 7.88 18.39
N ALA A 70 -25.15 8.00 18.01
CA ALA A 70 -24.74 8.88 16.93
C ALA A 70 -25.11 8.33 15.56
N THR A 71 -25.28 9.23 14.59
CA THR A 71 -25.37 8.88 13.17
C THR A 71 -23.97 8.76 12.60
N TYR A 72 -23.70 7.66 11.91
CA TYR A 72 -22.38 7.39 11.31
C TYR A 72 -22.45 7.47 9.80
N VAL A 73 -21.50 8.22 9.22
CA VAL A 73 -21.34 8.38 7.76
C VAL A 73 -19.90 8.05 7.40
N GLY A 74 -19.71 7.07 6.51
CA GLY A 74 -18.40 6.68 6.01
C GLY A 74 -18.17 7.14 4.57
N PHE A 75 -17.02 7.76 4.30
CA PHE A 75 -16.53 8.05 2.97
C PHE A 75 -15.37 7.11 2.66
N THR A 76 -15.39 6.50 1.47
CA THR A 76 -14.32 5.59 1.04
C THR A 76 -14.28 5.42 -0.48
N GLY A 77 -13.09 5.41 -1.06
CA GLY A 77 -12.88 5.03 -2.47
C GLY A 77 -12.94 3.52 -2.73
N THR A 78 -12.85 2.69 -1.67
CA THR A 78 -12.78 1.22 -1.77
C THR A 78 -13.64 0.57 -0.67
N PRO A 79 -14.98 0.59 -0.81
CA PRO A 79 -15.85 -0.08 0.15
C PRO A 79 -15.61 -1.60 0.10
N ILE A 80 -15.41 -2.19 1.28
CA ILE A 80 -15.33 -3.64 1.50
C ILE A 80 -16.53 -4.07 2.33
N ASP A 81 -16.83 -5.36 2.36
CA ASP A 81 -18.01 -5.89 3.07
C ASP A 81 -18.05 -5.47 4.54
N GLU A 82 -16.90 -5.44 5.22
CA GLU A 82 -16.79 -4.97 6.59
C GLU A 82 -17.12 -3.48 6.73
N THR A 83 -16.83 -2.66 5.71
CA THR A 83 -17.22 -1.23 5.72
C THR A 83 -18.73 -1.09 5.67
N ILE A 84 -19.39 -1.88 4.82
CA ILE A 84 -20.86 -1.91 4.69
C ILE A 84 -21.51 -2.39 6.00
N SER A 85 -20.95 -3.43 6.63
CA SER A 85 -21.44 -3.95 7.91
C SER A 85 -21.36 -2.91 9.04
N VAL A 86 -20.38 -2.00 8.99
CA VAL A 86 -20.19 -0.97 10.03
C VAL A 86 -21.02 0.28 9.75
N PHE A 87 -21.10 0.76 8.52
CA PHE A 87 -21.72 2.04 8.15
C PHE A 87 -23.11 1.90 7.52
N GLY A 88 -23.50 0.69 7.12
CA GLY A 88 -24.76 0.43 6.40
C GLY A 88 -24.58 0.50 4.89
N ASP A 89 -25.72 0.48 4.18
CA ASP A 89 -25.75 0.49 2.72
C ASP A 89 -25.16 1.76 2.11
N VAL A 90 -24.64 1.61 0.89
CA VAL A 90 -24.10 2.74 0.12
C VAL A 90 -25.24 3.70 -0.26
N VAL A 91 -25.16 4.92 0.25
CA VAL A 91 -26.16 5.98 0.03
C VAL A 91 -25.96 6.68 -1.30
N ASP A 92 -24.69 6.93 -1.66
CA ASP A 92 -24.33 7.58 -2.93
C ASP A 92 -22.99 7.05 -3.44
N ARG A 93 -22.79 7.10 -4.75
CA ARG A 93 -21.60 6.56 -5.42
C ARG A 93 -21.17 7.44 -6.58
N TYR A 94 -19.92 7.89 -6.54
CA TYR A 94 -19.25 8.55 -7.64
C TYR A 94 -18.12 7.63 -8.15
N THR A 95 -18.33 7.03 -9.31
CA THR A 95 -17.43 5.98 -9.83
C THR A 95 -16.24 6.58 -10.60
N MET A 96 -15.14 5.80 -10.73
CA MET A 96 -13.99 6.16 -11.58
C MET A 96 -14.41 6.43 -13.02
N LYS A 97 -15.43 5.71 -13.53
CA LYS A 97 -15.97 5.95 -14.87
C LYS A 97 -16.61 7.34 -14.96
N GLN A 98 -17.47 7.69 -14.01
CA GLN A 98 -18.08 9.03 -13.95
C GLN A 98 -17.01 10.12 -13.86
N ALA A 99 -16.02 9.95 -12.97
CA ALA A 99 -14.92 10.91 -12.81
C ALA A 99 -14.11 11.10 -14.10
N SER A 100 -13.92 10.03 -14.88
CA SER A 100 -13.26 10.09 -16.19
C SER A 100 -14.14 10.75 -17.25
N ASP A 101 -15.44 10.44 -17.27
CA ASP A 101 -16.40 11.02 -18.22
C ASP A 101 -16.59 12.53 -17.95
N ASP A 102 -16.56 12.95 -16.68
CA ASP A 102 -16.59 14.35 -16.24
C ASP A 102 -15.25 15.09 -16.42
N GLY A 103 -14.20 14.40 -16.86
CA GLY A 103 -12.87 14.99 -17.08
C GLY A 103 -12.11 15.35 -15.81
N ILE A 104 -12.54 14.87 -14.64
CA ILE A 104 -11.89 15.12 -13.34
C ILE A 104 -10.65 14.24 -13.17
N THR A 105 -10.69 13.00 -13.69
CA THR A 105 -9.57 12.06 -13.66
C THR A 105 -9.20 11.62 -15.06
N VAL A 106 -7.93 11.20 -15.23
CA VAL A 106 -7.48 10.58 -16.48
C VAL A 106 -7.96 9.15 -16.59
N ARG A 107 -8.13 8.68 -17.81
CA ARG A 107 -8.48 7.30 -18.09
C ARG A 107 -7.33 6.38 -17.71
N ILE A 108 -7.63 5.33 -16.94
CA ILE A 108 -6.66 4.28 -16.58
C ILE A 108 -6.76 3.16 -17.62
N ALA A 109 -5.66 2.86 -18.29
CA ALA A 109 -5.50 1.65 -19.10
C ALA A 109 -4.89 0.55 -18.23
N TYR A 110 -5.57 -0.58 -18.12
CA TYR A 110 -5.09 -1.74 -17.39
C TYR A 110 -4.53 -2.78 -18.36
N GLU A 111 -3.24 -3.08 -18.24
CA GLU A 111 -2.55 -4.11 -19.03
C GLU A 111 -2.04 -5.21 -18.09
N PRO A 112 -2.74 -6.36 -17.99
CA PRO A 112 -2.29 -7.46 -17.18
C PRO A 112 -1.08 -8.15 -17.83
N ARG A 113 0.05 -8.21 -17.12
CA ARG A 113 1.24 -8.94 -17.54
C ARG A 113 1.49 -10.10 -16.60
N LEU A 114 1.43 -11.31 -17.11
CA LEU A 114 1.81 -12.50 -16.37
C LEU A 114 3.34 -12.61 -16.38
N ALA A 115 3.99 -12.25 -15.28
CA ALA A 115 5.36 -12.71 -15.06
C ALA A 115 5.31 -14.24 -14.99
N ARG A 116 5.85 -14.92 -16.00
CA ARG A 116 6.00 -16.38 -15.97
C ARG A 116 6.96 -16.73 -14.84
N VAL A 117 6.41 -16.99 -13.69
CA VAL A 117 7.14 -17.58 -12.57
C VAL A 117 7.37 -19.03 -12.97
N LEU A 118 8.62 -19.42 -13.20
CA LEU A 118 9.01 -20.81 -13.30
C LEU A 118 8.91 -21.43 -11.90
N LEU A 119 7.69 -21.67 -11.45
CA LEU A 119 7.44 -22.55 -10.31
C LEU A 119 7.60 -23.96 -10.81
N SER A 120 8.33 -24.79 -10.08
CA SER A 120 8.35 -26.23 -10.36
C SER A 120 6.90 -26.75 -10.24
N GLU A 121 6.56 -27.75 -11.06
CA GLU A 121 5.21 -28.37 -11.03
C GLU A 121 4.85 -28.86 -9.62
N GLU A 122 5.83 -29.27 -8.82
CA GLU A 122 5.65 -29.67 -7.43
C GLU A 122 5.17 -28.51 -6.55
N LYS A 123 5.74 -27.32 -6.70
CA LYS A 123 5.29 -26.12 -5.96
C LYS A 123 3.93 -25.60 -6.39
N ILE A 124 3.59 -25.73 -7.67
CA ILE A 124 2.24 -25.41 -8.16
C ILE A 124 1.20 -26.34 -7.53
N LYS A 125 1.51 -27.64 -7.45
CA LYS A 125 0.64 -28.64 -6.80
C LYS A 125 0.51 -28.39 -5.28
N GLU A 126 1.58 -28.00 -4.62
CA GLU A 126 1.59 -27.66 -3.19
C GLU A 126 0.72 -26.43 -2.89
N ILE A 127 0.81 -25.40 -3.72
CA ILE A 127 -0.03 -24.21 -3.64
C ILE A 127 -1.50 -24.53 -3.94
N GLN A 128 -1.77 -25.37 -4.95
CA GLN A 128 -3.13 -25.76 -5.31
C GLN A 128 -3.78 -26.60 -4.20
N ALA A 129 -3.07 -27.62 -3.70
CA ALA A 129 -3.54 -28.44 -2.57
C ALA A 129 -3.82 -27.62 -1.32
N TYR A 130 -3.11 -26.52 -1.16
CA TYR A 130 -3.33 -25.56 -0.08
C TYR A 130 -4.63 -24.78 -0.26
N TYR A 131 -4.89 -24.19 -1.43
CA TYR A 131 -6.15 -23.50 -1.68
C TYR A 131 -7.36 -24.43 -1.57
N ASP A 132 -7.22 -25.66 -2.03
CA ASP A 132 -8.28 -26.69 -1.93
C ASP A 132 -8.58 -27.04 -0.46
N HIS A 133 -7.55 -27.09 0.37
CA HIS A 133 -7.71 -27.36 1.81
C HIS A 133 -8.25 -26.15 2.59
N CYS A 134 -7.91 -24.89 2.20
CA CYS A 134 -8.49 -23.67 2.79
C CYS A 134 -10.00 -23.56 2.52
N ALA A 135 -10.46 -24.07 1.38
CA ALA A 135 -11.88 -24.09 1.04
C ALA A 135 -12.70 -25.10 1.87
N GLU A 136 -12.05 -26.09 2.48
CA GLU A 136 -12.72 -27.19 3.19
C GLU A 136 -12.85 -26.99 4.71
N GLN A 137 -12.14 -26.06 5.34
CA GLN A 137 -12.13 -25.93 6.81
C GLN A 137 -12.27 -24.47 7.28
N GLY A 138 -13.32 -24.21 8.08
CA GLY A 138 -13.52 -22.96 8.79
C GLY A 138 -12.48 -22.73 9.92
N SER A 139 -12.25 -21.47 10.20
CA SER A 139 -11.16 -20.86 10.98
C SER A 139 -10.90 -21.44 12.37
N THR A 140 -9.63 -21.78 12.65
CA THR A 140 -9.08 -22.04 13.99
C THR A 140 -7.63 -21.55 14.08
N ASP A 141 -7.00 -21.61 15.28
CA ASP A 141 -5.60 -21.21 15.57
C ASP A 141 -4.55 -21.74 14.58
N TYR A 142 -4.85 -22.80 13.88
CA TYR A 142 -4.08 -23.36 12.79
C TYR A 142 -3.96 -22.40 11.59
N GLU A 143 -4.90 -21.52 11.36
CA GLU A 143 -4.88 -20.54 10.24
C GLU A 143 -3.85 -19.42 10.45
N ILE A 144 -3.54 -19.05 11.69
CA ILE A 144 -2.56 -17.98 11.96
C ILE A 144 -1.14 -18.47 11.64
N GLU A 145 -0.75 -19.65 12.09
CA GLU A 145 0.56 -20.24 11.76
C GLU A 145 0.69 -20.52 10.28
N ARG A 146 -0.40 -20.92 9.65
CA ARG A 146 -0.47 -21.24 8.25
C ARG A 146 -0.42 -20.00 7.37
N SER A 147 -1.15 -18.94 7.72
CA SER A 147 -1.07 -17.63 7.06
C SER A 147 0.35 -17.05 7.12
N GLN A 148 1.06 -17.23 8.22
CA GLN A 148 2.46 -16.82 8.33
C GLN A 148 3.39 -17.65 7.44
N ARG A 149 3.18 -18.96 7.33
CA ARG A 149 3.93 -19.82 6.40
C ARG A 149 3.69 -19.45 4.95
N GLU A 150 2.48 -19.11 4.59
CA GLU A 150 2.09 -18.73 3.23
C GLU A 150 2.63 -17.39 2.81
N MET A 151 2.54 -16.39 3.68
CA MET A 151 3.20 -15.11 3.45
C MET A 151 4.71 -15.30 3.27
N SER A 152 5.32 -16.21 4.03
CA SER A 152 6.73 -16.56 3.87
C SER A 152 7.03 -17.26 2.54
N GLN A 153 6.20 -18.21 2.12
CA GLN A 153 6.35 -18.90 0.83
C GLN A 153 6.08 -17.97 -0.35
N MET A 154 5.02 -17.17 -0.29
CA MET A 154 4.73 -16.15 -1.31
C MET A 154 5.88 -15.15 -1.42
N ARG A 155 6.43 -14.70 -0.29
CA ARG A 155 7.59 -13.83 -0.26
C ARG A 155 8.82 -14.45 -0.92
N GLN A 156 9.09 -15.74 -0.68
CA GLN A 156 10.19 -16.46 -1.34
C GLN A 156 10.01 -16.51 -2.85
N ILE A 157 8.78 -16.73 -3.33
CA ILE A 157 8.45 -16.72 -4.75
C ILE A 157 8.67 -15.31 -5.33
N LEU A 158 8.14 -14.30 -4.67
CA LEU A 158 8.26 -12.91 -5.11
C LEU A 158 9.70 -12.41 -5.11
N ALA A 159 10.51 -12.84 -4.15
CA ALA A 159 11.92 -12.47 -3.99
C ALA A 159 12.89 -13.33 -4.81
N HIS A 160 12.41 -14.34 -5.56
CA HIS A 160 13.30 -15.27 -6.27
C HIS A 160 14.17 -14.52 -7.30
N PRO A 161 15.52 -14.64 -7.26
CA PRO A 161 16.42 -13.85 -8.11
C PRO A 161 16.13 -13.95 -9.61
N THR A 162 15.89 -15.18 -10.11
CA THR A 162 15.56 -15.39 -11.53
C THR A 162 14.29 -14.66 -11.93
N ARG A 163 13.28 -14.68 -11.06
CA ARG A 163 12.01 -13.94 -11.28
C ARG A 163 12.25 -12.45 -11.33
N LEU A 164 12.99 -11.89 -10.37
CA LEU A 164 13.28 -10.46 -10.30
C LEU A 164 14.06 -9.99 -11.53
N LYS A 165 15.02 -10.79 -11.99
CA LYS A 165 15.77 -10.52 -13.23
C LYS A 165 14.88 -10.48 -14.47
N LEU A 166 14.01 -11.47 -14.65
CA LEU A 166 13.06 -11.51 -15.77
C LEU A 166 12.07 -10.36 -15.71
N LEU A 167 11.59 -10.04 -14.50
CA LEU A 167 10.69 -8.91 -14.27
C LEU A 167 11.37 -7.57 -14.60
N ALA A 168 12.62 -7.39 -14.19
CA ALA A 168 13.41 -6.20 -14.51
C ALA A 168 13.57 -6.04 -16.03
N GLN A 169 13.88 -7.11 -16.75
CA GLN A 169 13.99 -7.11 -18.20
C GLN A 169 12.67 -6.72 -18.89
N ASP A 170 11.54 -7.31 -18.47
CA ASP A 170 10.23 -6.99 -19.03
C ASP A 170 9.84 -5.54 -18.76
N MET A 171 10.02 -5.07 -17.53
CA MET A 171 9.71 -3.69 -17.14
C MET A 171 10.53 -2.66 -17.94
N ILE A 172 11.83 -2.89 -18.11
CA ILE A 172 12.71 -2.01 -18.90
C ILE A 172 12.24 -1.99 -20.35
N SER A 173 12.01 -3.17 -20.96
CA SER A 173 11.57 -3.28 -22.35
C SER A 173 10.25 -2.58 -22.59
N HIS A 174 9.30 -2.73 -21.66
CA HIS A 174 8.01 -2.06 -21.73
C HIS A 174 8.13 -0.53 -21.58
N TYR A 175 8.92 -0.07 -20.61
CA TYR A 175 9.15 1.36 -20.40
C TYR A 175 9.82 2.01 -21.61
N ASP A 176 10.85 1.36 -22.19
CA ASP A 176 11.54 1.84 -23.38
C ASP A 176 10.58 1.89 -24.59
N ALA A 177 9.72 0.88 -24.77
CA ALA A 177 8.70 0.88 -25.82
C ALA A 177 7.71 2.04 -25.66
N LEU A 178 7.19 2.26 -24.45
CA LEU A 178 6.30 3.40 -24.14
C LEU A 178 6.98 4.75 -24.41
N CYS A 179 8.27 4.89 -24.08
CA CYS A 179 9.02 6.11 -24.36
C CYS A 179 9.21 6.33 -25.86
N ALA A 180 9.41 5.25 -26.63
CA ALA A 180 9.58 5.31 -28.07
C ALA A 180 8.30 5.66 -28.84
N GLU A 181 7.12 5.27 -28.32
CA GLU A 181 5.81 5.61 -28.94
C GLU A 181 5.56 7.11 -29.00
N ASN A 182 5.96 7.86 -27.98
CA ASN A 182 5.82 9.31 -27.98
C ASN A 182 7.01 9.97 -27.23
N PRO A 183 8.09 10.26 -27.97
CA PRO A 183 9.31 10.86 -27.40
C PRO A 183 9.13 12.28 -26.84
N SER A 184 8.07 12.98 -27.27
CA SER A 184 7.78 14.35 -26.80
C SER A 184 7.20 14.39 -25.38
N ILE A 185 6.72 13.26 -24.86
CA ILE A 185 6.10 13.18 -23.54
C ILE A 185 7.07 12.51 -22.57
N VAL A 186 7.43 13.24 -21.51
CA VAL A 186 8.19 12.67 -20.39
C VAL A 186 7.35 11.62 -19.69
N LYS A 187 7.80 10.37 -19.73
CA LYS A 187 7.13 9.24 -19.06
C LYS A 187 7.73 9.05 -17.67
N LYS A 188 6.87 8.87 -16.67
CA LYS A 188 7.26 8.48 -15.32
C LYS A 188 6.68 7.11 -15.01
N ALA A 189 7.44 6.29 -14.29
CA ALA A 189 7.01 4.98 -13.83
C ALA A 189 7.11 4.90 -12.30
N MET A 190 6.17 4.22 -11.68
CA MET A 190 6.19 3.85 -10.28
C MET A 190 6.03 2.34 -10.15
N ILE A 191 6.99 1.69 -9.50
CA ILE A 191 6.97 0.26 -9.26
C ILE A 191 6.62 0.04 -7.78
N VAL A 192 5.52 -0.66 -7.52
CA VAL A 192 5.10 -1.00 -6.16
C VAL A 192 5.40 -2.47 -5.91
N CYS A 193 6.21 -2.75 -4.88
CA CYS A 193 6.63 -4.09 -4.48
C CYS A 193 5.94 -4.51 -3.18
N ALA A 194 5.93 -5.81 -2.90
CA ALA A 194 5.33 -6.38 -1.71
C ALA A 194 6.03 -5.94 -0.42
N ASP A 195 7.34 -5.82 -0.44
CA ASP A 195 8.15 -5.32 0.68
C ASP A 195 9.40 -4.55 0.20
N ARG A 196 10.14 -3.96 1.16
CA ARG A 196 11.29 -3.11 0.89
C ARG A 196 12.50 -3.88 0.37
N GLU A 197 12.72 -5.10 0.87
CA GLU A 197 13.82 -5.94 0.45
C GLU A 197 13.62 -6.41 -0.99
N ILE A 198 12.39 -6.76 -1.37
CA ILE A 198 12.04 -7.11 -2.76
C ILE A 198 12.21 -5.89 -3.67
N ALA A 199 11.76 -4.70 -3.22
CA ALA A 199 11.94 -3.47 -3.98
C ALA A 199 13.43 -3.14 -4.20
N PHE A 200 14.26 -3.32 -3.18
CA PHE A 200 15.71 -3.12 -3.26
C PHE A 200 16.39 -4.15 -4.17
N ALA A 201 16.01 -5.41 -4.07
CA ALA A 201 16.52 -6.46 -4.94
C ALA A 201 16.15 -6.20 -6.41
N LEU A 202 14.91 -5.78 -6.69
CA LEU A 202 14.48 -5.43 -8.04
C LEU A 202 15.22 -4.18 -8.56
N LEU A 203 15.43 -3.15 -7.73
CA LEU A 203 16.25 -1.99 -8.07
C LEU A 203 17.65 -2.43 -8.53
N ASN A 204 18.29 -3.32 -7.78
CA ASN A 204 19.64 -3.83 -8.13
C ASN A 204 19.64 -4.58 -9.47
N GLU A 205 18.62 -5.39 -9.77
CA GLU A 205 18.49 -6.07 -11.06
C GLU A 205 18.27 -5.06 -12.21
N ILE A 206 17.46 -4.02 -12.00
CA ILE A 206 17.26 -2.97 -13.00
C ILE A 206 18.58 -2.20 -13.26
N VAL A 207 19.28 -1.80 -12.21
CA VAL A 207 20.56 -1.08 -12.32
C VAL A 207 21.65 -1.97 -12.92
N ALA A 208 21.64 -3.28 -12.68
CA ALA A 208 22.55 -4.22 -13.34
C ALA A 208 22.34 -4.27 -14.87
N ILE A 209 21.10 -4.11 -15.34
CA ILE A 209 20.77 -4.08 -16.77
C ILE A 209 21.01 -2.67 -17.36
N ARG A 210 20.67 -1.63 -16.59
CA ARG A 210 20.79 -0.21 -16.98
C ARG A 210 21.66 0.55 -15.95
N PRO A 211 22.98 0.39 -15.95
CA PRO A 211 23.87 1.04 -14.99
C PRO A 211 23.78 2.58 -15.02
N ASP A 212 23.48 3.15 -16.18
CA ASP A 212 23.27 4.58 -16.38
C ASP A 212 22.10 5.15 -15.57
N TRP A 213 21.11 4.33 -15.23
CA TRP A 213 19.95 4.74 -14.41
C TRP A 213 20.29 4.88 -12.93
N GLY A 214 21.32 4.18 -12.45
CA GLY A 214 21.82 4.27 -11.08
C GLY A 214 22.84 5.40 -10.86
N VAL A 215 23.20 6.16 -11.90
CA VAL A 215 24.15 7.28 -11.79
C VAL A 215 23.40 8.58 -11.58
N ALA A 216 23.74 9.30 -10.50
CA ALA A 216 23.17 10.60 -10.22
C ALA A 216 23.63 11.63 -11.26
N LYS A 217 22.69 12.29 -11.93
CA LYS A 217 22.92 13.33 -12.94
C LYS A 217 22.02 14.52 -12.65
N LYS A 218 22.48 15.71 -12.99
CA LYS A 218 21.68 16.94 -12.87
C LYS A 218 20.63 17.05 -13.98
N ALA A 219 20.95 16.55 -15.16
CA ALA A 219 20.02 16.43 -16.29
C ALA A 219 20.46 15.29 -17.22
N GLU A 220 19.56 14.80 -18.09
CA GLU A 220 19.93 13.80 -19.10
C GLU A 220 20.92 14.33 -20.13
N ASN A 221 20.85 15.62 -20.47
CA ASN A 221 21.76 16.32 -21.32
C ASN A 221 22.32 17.58 -20.65
N GLU A 222 23.28 17.40 -19.76
CA GLU A 222 23.92 18.51 -19.04
C GLU A 222 24.62 19.51 -19.98
N ALA A 223 25.10 19.05 -21.16
CA ALA A 223 25.76 19.91 -22.14
C ALA A 223 24.80 20.92 -22.82
N ALA A 224 23.50 20.70 -22.76
CA ALA A 224 22.49 21.62 -23.28
C ALA A 224 22.09 22.74 -22.30
N LEU A 225 22.55 22.67 -21.04
CA LEU A 225 22.24 23.62 -19.99
C LEU A 225 23.40 24.59 -19.71
N SER A 226 23.06 25.82 -19.34
CA SER A 226 24.01 26.78 -18.85
C SER A 226 24.55 26.44 -17.47
N ALA A 227 25.71 26.92 -17.08
CA ALA A 227 26.29 26.72 -15.74
C ALA A 227 25.35 27.18 -14.62
N LYS A 228 24.62 28.28 -14.83
CA LYS A 228 23.65 28.82 -13.86
C LYS A 228 22.43 27.93 -13.68
N GLU A 229 21.94 27.27 -14.74
CA GLU A 229 20.85 26.29 -14.67
C GLU A 229 21.28 25.02 -13.93
N LEU A 230 22.49 24.53 -14.23
CA LEU A 230 23.10 23.37 -13.59
C LEU A 230 23.35 23.60 -12.08
N GLU A 231 23.66 24.83 -11.67
CA GLU A 231 23.90 25.16 -10.26
C GLU A 231 22.63 24.98 -9.39
N ASN A 232 21.46 25.21 -9.98
CA ASN A 232 20.15 25.11 -9.31
C ASN A 232 19.55 23.69 -9.34
N LEU A 233 20.17 22.73 -10.05
CA LEU A 233 19.67 21.37 -10.15
C LEU A 233 20.42 20.46 -9.18
N THR A 234 19.65 19.65 -8.44
CA THR A 234 20.17 18.55 -7.63
C THR A 234 20.43 17.34 -8.52
N ALA A 235 21.60 16.74 -8.39
CA ALA A 235 21.90 15.49 -9.11
C ALA A 235 21.09 14.34 -8.48
N ILE A 236 20.31 13.66 -9.31
CA ILE A 236 19.49 12.50 -8.91
C ILE A 236 19.67 11.34 -9.88
N GLU A 237 19.53 10.13 -9.39
CA GLU A 237 19.50 8.93 -10.23
C GLU A 237 18.13 8.81 -10.94
N LYS A 238 18.13 8.21 -12.13
CA LYS A 238 16.90 8.01 -12.91
C LYS A 238 15.93 7.03 -12.25
N ILE A 239 16.44 6.08 -11.47
CA ILE A 239 15.65 5.14 -10.68
C ILE A 239 16.03 5.19 -9.19
N LYS A 240 15.06 5.16 -8.31
CA LYS A 240 15.26 5.26 -6.86
C LYS A 240 14.32 4.38 -6.06
N LEU A 241 14.79 3.93 -4.89
CA LEU A 241 13.98 3.31 -3.87
C LEU A 241 13.41 4.40 -2.95
N VAL A 242 12.08 4.46 -2.85
CA VAL A 242 11.37 5.34 -1.92
C VAL A 242 10.77 4.48 -0.80
N ALA A 243 11.47 4.39 0.32
CA ALA A 243 11.04 3.62 1.49
C ALA A 243 11.57 4.27 2.78
N THR A 244 10.93 3.96 3.91
CA THR A 244 11.42 4.38 5.23
C THR A 244 12.55 3.46 5.69
N ARG A 245 13.55 4.03 6.37
CA ARG A 245 14.62 3.27 7.03
C ARG A 245 14.08 2.51 8.24
N ASN A 246 14.70 1.37 8.52
CA ASN A 246 14.47 0.59 9.73
C ASN A 246 15.84 0.20 10.33
N ASP A 247 15.93 0.12 11.65
CA ASP A 247 17.17 -0.22 12.35
C ASP A 247 17.67 -1.64 12.04
N ASN A 248 16.78 -2.53 11.59
CA ASN A 248 17.11 -3.89 11.17
C ASN A 248 17.47 -4.03 9.69
N ASP A 249 17.53 -2.92 8.94
CA ASP A 249 17.91 -2.96 7.53
C ASP A 249 19.39 -3.34 7.35
N THR A 250 19.68 -4.06 6.26
CA THR A 250 21.08 -4.21 5.86
C THR A 250 21.68 -2.84 5.54
N PRO A 251 22.99 -2.63 5.75
CA PRO A 251 23.63 -1.33 5.47
C PRO A 251 23.35 -0.79 4.06
N ALA A 252 23.31 -1.67 3.06
CA ALA A 252 23.02 -1.31 1.68
C ALA A 252 21.58 -0.83 1.48
N LEU A 253 20.61 -1.55 2.04
CA LEU A 253 19.19 -1.15 1.99
C LEU A 253 18.96 0.15 2.76
N TYR A 254 19.54 0.27 3.95
CA TYR A 254 19.45 1.48 4.78
C TYR A 254 19.97 2.71 4.02
N GLN A 255 21.09 2.57 3.32
CA GLN A 255 21.65 3.64 2.50
C GLN A 255 20.77 3.95 1.29
N ALA A 256 20.25 2.94 0.59
CA ALA A 256 19.40 3.10 -0.58
C ALA A 256 18.07 3.82 -0.24
N CYS A 257 17.51 3.63 0.97
CA CYS A 257 16.31 4.34 1.40
C CYS A 257 16.49 5.87 1.58
N GLY A 258 17.71 6.39 1.62
CA GLY A 258 18.00 7.80 1.80
C GLY A 258 17.50 8.40 3.12
N THR A 259 17.77 9.69 3.37
CA THR A 259 17.24 10.40 4.54
C THR A 259 15.79 10.86 4.30
N LYS A 260 15.13 11.33 5.37
CA LYS A 260 13.77 11.89 5.25
C LYS A 260 13.77 13.17 4.41
N GLU A 261 14.81 13.98 4.55
CA GLU A 261 15.01 15.23 3.80
C GLU A 261 15.16 14.91 2.31
N TYR A 262 16.05 13.99 1.98
CA TYR A 262 16.27 13.53 0.62
C TYR A 262 14.99 13.01 -0.06
N ARG A 263 14.17 12.23 0.66
CA ARG A 263 12.89 11.74 0.12
C ARG A 263 11.82 12.81 -0.10
N LYS A 264 11.99 14.00 0.49
CA LYS A 264 11.09 15.15 0.25
C LYS A 264 11.46 15.94 -1.00
N GLU A 265 12.68 15.81 -1.46
CA GLU A 265 13.21 16.48 -2.65
C GLU A 265 12.93 15.69 -3.94
N LEU A 266 12.56 14.40 -3.83
CA LEU A 266 12.18 13.51 -4.92
C LEU A 266 10.74 13.76 -5.38
#